data_dda7bcdb9329b8d4857a91ff3e815f0b
#
_entry.id   dda7bcdb9329b8d4857a91ff3e815f0b
#
_cell.length_a   1.000
_cell.length_b   1.000
_cell.length_c   1.000
_cell.angle_alpha   90.00
_cell.angle_beta   90.00
_cell.angle_gamma   90.00
#
_symmetry.space_group_name_H-M   'P 1'
#
loop_
_entity.id
_entity.type
_entity.pdbx_description
1 polymer ?
#
loop_
_entity_poly.entity_id
_entity_poly.type
_entity_poly.pdbx_seq_one_letter_code
_entity_poly.pdbx_strand_id
1 'polypeptide(L)'
;MNHSVKTHYTPHYNSFKSPIAEPYKEELEQKKDGALIIADGSSALLHRLGFVQMATKTIDIQTYIYKNELTSRLLARELYEAANRGVKIRILIDDNGISSDFYDLMMLDNHENIEVRIFNPYFFRFGPMHAFEAIFNFSRINKRMHNKLFIFDDTALIMGGRNIADEYFENASVNFTDTDLLFIGNIAKDAKLNFEEFWNYKRSIPVNLFPSKRKLEKYRKKAKSPEEQAKQYNVGKADWEEYLSDMEVFKAKYKNKEFNMTWGEGTFLADSPEKIDKGNGPFTTPILEALSYNLSHAKESIVISSSYLVPGVAAMDIWRDFIQNRGITIKILTNSLASVDVIPVYSHWENYRDKLALMGVQVYEYPNLESKKARLKDKVKFYHSSKGKVSLHSKYMIIDSHTIAVGSFNLDYRSAMLNTESIVFFKNKELADQLHKITESQMQDSYKIVCDTNTQKCHWELKDENGVQKFSVSPNTSVWLRFYKTLAKIMPEKLL
;
A
#
# COMPACT_ATOMS: atom_id res chain seq x y z
N MET A 1 3.02 -10.46 -37.68
CA MET A 1 3.75 -9.22 -37.43
C MET A 1 4.52 -9.42 -36.14
N ASN A 2 5.84 -9.46 -36.22
CA ASN A 2 6.71 -9.64 -35.06
C ASN A 2 6.61 -8.39 -34.19
N HIS A 3 5.83 -8.46 -33.12
CA HIS A 3 5.98 -7.50 -32.02
C HIS A 3 7.22 -7.96 -31.23
N SER A 4 8.32 -7.26 -31.42
CA SER A 4 9.52 -7.46 -30.63
C SER A 4 9.14 -7.22 -29.16
N VAL A 5 9.20 -8.27 -28.37
CA VAL A 5 9.26 -8.17 -26.92
C VAL A 5 10.49 -7.32 -26.63
N LYS A 6 10.29 -6.11 -26.08
CA LYS A 6 11.38 -5.24 -25.71
C LYS A 6 12.25 -6.04 -24.73
N THR A 7 13.46 -6.25 -25.16
CA THR A 7 14.57 -7.01 -24.57
C THR A 7 14.42 -7.50 -23.13
N HIS A 8 14.67 -8.81 -22.94
CA HIS A 8 14.84 -9.42 -21.63
C HIS A 8 15.93 -8.69 -20.84
N TYR A 9 15.53 -8.06 -19.75
CA TYR A 9 16.47 -7.53 -18.77
C TYR A 9 17.04 -8.71 -17.97
N THR A 10 18.35 -8.87 -17.99
CA THR A 10 19.04 -9.83 -17.12
C THR A 10 19.43 -9.09 -15.83
N PRO A 11 18.96 -9.50 -14.65
CA PRO A 11 19.35 -8.86 -13.40
C PRO A 11 20.86 -8.92 -13.21
N HIS A 12 21.49 -7.78 -13.03
CA HIS A 12 22.92 -7.73 -12.67
C HIS A 12 23.09 -7.91 -11.16
N TYR A 13 23.25 -9.14 -10.72
CA TYR A 13 23.38 -9.52 -9.31
C TYR A 13 24.63 -9.00 -8.60
N ASN A 14 25.58 -8.38 -9.30
CA ASN A 14 26.85 -7.96 -8.75
C ASN A 14 26.99 -6.44 -8.79
N SER A 15 26.67 -5.84 -7.72
CA SER A 15 27.17 -4.56 -7.21
C SER A 15 26.08 -3.51 -6.97
N PHE A 16 26.07 -2.99 -5.77
CA PHE A 16 25.47 -1.71 -5.40
C PHE A 16 26.19 -0.54 -6.13
N LYS A 17 26.20 -0.56 -7.47
CA LYS A 17 26.80 0.48 -8.34
C LYS A 17 25.71 1.44 -8.82
N SER A 18 24.97 2.01 -7.89
CA SER A 18 23.99 3.04 -8.17
C SER A 18 24.29 4.26 -7.30
N PRO A 19 24.01 5.49 -7.74
CA PRO A 19 24.07 6.67 -6.89
C PRO A 19 23.21 6.53 -5.63
N ILE A 20 22.19 5.68 -5.67
CA ILE A 20 21.34 5.33 -4.53
C ILE A 20 22.14 4.51 -3.49
N ALA A 21 23.01 3.62 -3.90
CA ALA A 21 23.83 2.80 -2.99
C ALA A 21 25.02 3.56 -2.40
N GLU A 22 25.55 4.52 -3.14
CA GLU A 22 26.84 5.16 -2.84
C GLU A 22 26.93 5.74 -1.42
N PRO A 23 25.94 6.46 -0.89
CA PRO A 23 26.03 6.99 0.46
C PRO A 23 26.12 5.90 1.55
N TYR A 24 25.62 4.71 1.29
CA TYR A 24 25.48 3.63 2.28
C TYR A 24 26.30 2.38 1.93
N LYS A 25 27.35 2.56 1.15
CA LYS A 25 28.16 1.45 0.64
C LYS A 25 28.77 0.59 1.74
N GLU A 26 29.27 1.21 2.81
CA GLU A 26 29.91 0.50 3.93
C GLU A 26 28.91 -0.40 4.67
N GLU A 27 27.68 0.11 4.91
CA GLU A 27 26.62 -0.63 5.56
C GLU A 27 26.13 -1.81 4.69
N LEU A 28 26.03 -1.58 3.39
CA LEU A 28 25.63 -2.60 2.40
C LEU A 28 26.67 -3.72 2.24
N GLU A 29 27.97 -3.40 2.33
CA GLU A 29 29.06 -4.38 2.33
C GLU A 29 29.03 -5.28 3.56
N GLN A 30 28.46 -4.80 4.70
CA GLN A 30 28.19 -5.59 5.91
C GLN A 30 26.95 -6.48 5.76
N LYS A 31 26.31 -6.52 4.60
CA LYS A 31 25.07 -7.27 4.28
C LYS A 31 23.88 -6.91 5.18
N LYS A 32 23.84 -5.68 5.71
CA LYS A 32 22.68 -5.14 6.39
C LYS A 32 21.74 -4.46 5.43
N ASP A 33 20.47 -4.48 5.74
CA ASP A 33 19.46 -3.70 5.03
C ASP A 33 19.16 -2.43 5.83
N GLY A 34 19.08 -1.30 5.14
CA GLY A 34 18.63 -0.03 5.72
C GLY A 34 17.10 0.09 5.62
N ALA A 35 16.46 0.66 6.63
CA ALA A 35 15.03 0.93 6.64
C ALA A 35 14.70 2.33 7.18
N LEU A 36 13.69 2.98 6.58
CA LEU A 36 13.16 4.28 7.00
C LEU A 36 11.63 4.26 6.93
N ILE A 37 10.94 4.70 7.99
CA ILE A 37 9.49 4.83 8.01
C ILE A 37 9.05 6.10 7.28
N ILE A 38 8.06 5.97 6.42
CA ILE A 38 7.42 7.06 5.68
C ILE A 38 5.93 7.05 6.01
N ALA A 39 5.54 7.82 7.04
CA ALA A 39 4.19 7.77 7.59
C ALA A 39 3.20 8.79 6.99
N ASP A 40 3.69 9.93 6.47
CA ASP A 40 2.83 10.96 5.87
C ASP A 40 2.80 10.88 4.34
N GLY A 41 1.68 11.33 3.74
CA GLY A 41 1.44 11.19 2.31
C GLY A 41 2.34 12.10 1.46
N SER A 42 2.62 13.32 1.91
CA SER A 42 3.49 14.26 1.18
C SER A 42 4.94 13.76 1.16
N SER A 43 5.45 13.27 2.28
CA SER A 43 6.76 12.63 2.36
C SER A 43 6.82 11.37 1.48
N ALA A 44 5.74 10.58 1.45
CA ALA A 44 5.67 9.37 0.63
C ALA A 44 5.78 9.67 -0.88
N LEU A 45 5.17 10.75 -1.34
CA LEU A 45 5.32 11.21 -2.72
C LEU A 45 6.72 11.75 -2.97
N LEU A 46 7.24 12.60 -2.07
CA LEU A 46 8.57 13.20 -2.17
C LEU A 46 9.66 12.12 -2.30
N HIS A 47 9.59 11.06 -1.50
CA HIS A 47 10.53 9.94 -1.59
C HIS A 47 10.44 9.23 -2.95
N ARG A 48 9.23 8.95 -3.46
CA ARG A 48 9.07 8.33 -4.77
C ARG A 48 9.68 9.18 -5.89
N LEU A 49 9.36 10.46 -5.92
CA LEU A 49 9.86 11.39 -6.93
C LEU A 49 11.38 11.58 -6.82
N GLY A 50 11.90 11.72 -5.61
CA GLY A 50 13.34 11.85 -5.37
C GLY A 50 14.13 10.62 -5.84
N PHE A 51 13.64 9.41 -5.54
CA PHE A 51 14.28 8.18 -6.01
C PHE A 51 14.14 7.99 -7.52
N VAL A 52 13.04 8.43 -8.16
CA VAL A 52 12.92 8.46 -9.63
C VAL A 52 13.98 9.37 -10.24
N GLN A 53 14.23 10.53 -9.64
CA GLN A 53 15.29 11.44 -10.13
C GLN A 53 16.69 10.90 -9.91
N MET A 54 16.95 10.14 -8.84
CA MET A 54 18.26 9.56 -8.54
C MET A 54 18.55 8.27 -9.29
N ALA A 55 17.53 7.53 -9.74
CA ALA A 55 17.71 6.29 -10.48
C ALA A 55 18.45 6.51 -11.80
N THR A 56 19.39 5.61 -12.10
CA THR A 56 20.26 5.68 -13.29
C THR A 56 20.16 4.47 -14.22
N LYS A 57 19.55 3.37 -13.77
CA LYS A 57 19.48 2.12 -14.52
C LYS A 57 18.06 1.66 -14.74
N THR A 58 17.33 1.37 -13.65
CA THR A 58 16.01 0.74 -13.72
C THR A 58 15.05 1.30 -12.68
N ILE A 59 13.78 1.37 -13.06
CA ILE A 59 12.67 1.61 -12.14
C ILE A 59 11.58 0.58 -12.46
N ASP A 60 11.20 -0.21 -11.45
CA ASP A 60 10.10 -1.16 -11.55
C ASP A 60 9.00 -0.80 -10.58
N ILE A 61 7.80 -0.64 -11.10
CA ILE A 61 6.61 -0.25 -10.33
C ILE A 61 5.56 -1.35 -10.44
N GLN A 62 5.10 -1.85 -9.30
CA GLN A 62 3.97 -2.76 -9.19
C GLN A 62 2.92 -2.12 -8.30
N THR A 63 1.69 -1.97 -8.77
CA THR A 63 0.62 -1.31 -8.01
C THR A 63 -0.76 -1.90 -8.32
N TYR A 64 -1.66 -1.85 -7.34
CA TYR A 64 -3.04 -2.28 -7.53
C TYR A 64 -3.89 -1.17 -8.17
N ILE A 65 -3.77 0.08 -7.71
CA ILE A 65 -4.53 1.22 -8.23
C ILE A 65 -3.59 2.24 -8.89
N TYR A 66 -4.00 2.69 -10.07
CA TYR A 66 -3.41 3.83 -10.76
C TYR A 66 -4.54 4.71 -11.32
N LYS A 67 -4.75 5.88 -10.73
CA LYS A 67 -5.75 6.85 -11.20
C LYS A 67 -5.07 8.01 -11.92
N ASN A 68 -5.74 8.57 -12.94
CA ASN A 68 -5.27 9.76 -13.62
C ASN A 68 -5.62 11.02 -12.81
N GLU A 69 -4.78 11.34 -11.84
CA GLU A 69 -4.94 12.45 -10.90
C GLU A 69 -3.64 13.27 -10.81
N LEU A 70 -3.56 14.28 -9.96
CA LEU A 70 -2.40 15.18 -9.91
C LEU A 70 -1.11 14.43 -9.53
N THR A 71 -1.15 13.59 -8.48
CA THR A 71 0.02 12.87 -7.99
C THR A 71 0.57 11.86 -9.00
N SER A 72 -0.32 11.12 -9.68
CA SER A 72 0.07 10.18 -10.72
C SER A 72 0.66 10.88 -11.96
N ARG A 73 0.19 12.07 -12.27
CA ARG A 73 0.71 12.87 -13.38
C ARG A 73 2.10 13.42 -13.07
N LEU A 74 2.32 13.90 -11.84
CA LEU A 74 3.67 14.30 -11.39
C LEU A 74 4.64 13.12 -11.47
N LEU A 75 4.22 11.96 -10.97
CA LEU A 75 5.02 10.74 -11.06
C LEU A 75 5.29 10.34 -12.51
N ALA A 76 4.28 10.35 -13.39
CA ALA A 76 4.40 10.02 -14.80
C ALA A 76 5.40 10.94 -15.52
N ARG A 77 5.38 12.24 -15.20
CA ARG A 77 6.34 13.21 -15.72
C ARG A 77 7.77 12.87 -15.29
N GLU A 78 8.00 12.63 -14.01
CA GLU A 78 9.34 12.31 -13.51
C GLU A 78 9.85 10.97 -14.08
N LEU A 79 8.97 9.99 -14.26
CA LEU A 79 9.29 8.73 -14.94
C LEU A 79 9.68 8.97 -16.40
N TYR A 80 8.96 9.85 -17.11
CA TYR A 80 9.29 10.21 -18.49
C TYR A 80 10.67 10.88 -18.58
N GLU A 81 10.97 11.82 -17.68
CA GLU A 81 12.28 12.46 -17.59
C GLU A 81 13.39 11.46 -17.22
N ALA A 82 13.12 10.50 -16.34
CA ALA A 82 14.06 9.42 -16.05
C ALA A 82 14.32 8.54 -17.30
N ALA A 83 13.27 8.23 -18.05
CA ALA A 83 13.39 7.49 -19.31
C ALA A 83 14.20 8.24 -20.38
N ASN A 84 14.06 9.57 -20.46
CA ASN A 84 14.88 10.44 -21.31
C ASN A 84 16.37 10.39 -20.93
N ARG A 85 16.68 10.17 -19.64
CA ARG A 85 18.06 9.94 -19.16
C ARG A 85 18.58 8.54 -19.46
N GLY A 86 17.77 7.66 -20.07
CA GLY A 86 18.12 6.28 -20.43
C GLY A 86 17.74 5.23 -19.36
N VAL A 87 17.04 5.60 -18.30
CA VAL A 87 16.54 4.67 -17.29
C VAL A 87 15.47 3.77 -17.90
N LYS A 88 15.59 2.44 -17.69
CA LYS A 88 14.58 1.47 -18.13
C LYS A 88 13.47 1.37 -17.08
N ILE A 89 12.25 1.62 -17.51
CA ILE A 89 11.09 1.71 -16.62
C ILE A 89 10.06 0.65 -16.99
N ARG A 90 9.60 -0.11 -16.00
CA ARG A 90 8.51 -1.08 -16.16
C ARG A 90 7.43 -0.81 -15.14
N ILE A 91 6.19 -0.78 -15.60
CA ILE A 91 5.02 -0.50 -14.76
C ILE A 91 4.03 -1.64 -14.93
N LEU A 92 3.73 -2.34 -13.83
CA LEU A 92 2.75 -3.42 -13.77
C LEU A 92 1.57 -2.99 -12.90
N ILE A 93 0.38 -2.98 -13.47
CA ILE A 93 -0.85 -2.49 -12.80
C ILE A 93 -1.92 -3.56 -12.87
N ASP A 94 -2.63 -3.80 -11.77
CA ASP A 94 -3.82 -4.67 -11.79
C ASP A 94 -4.96 -4.00 -12.58
N ASP A 95 -5.64 -4.76 -13.41
CA ASP A 95 -6.71 -4.23 -14.27
C ASP A 95 -7.90 -3.64 -13.51
N ASN A 96 -8.19 -4.15 -12.33
CA ASN A 96 -9.29 -3.66 -11.50
C ASN A 96 -9.01 -2.26 -10.92
N GLY A 97 -7.75 -1.90 -10.79
CA GLY A 97 -7.31 -0.63 -10.23
C GLY A 97 -7.10 0.50 -11.25
N ILE A 98 -7.40 0.24 -12.52
CA ILE A 98 -7.25 1.25 -13.57
C ILE A 98 -8.60 1.92 -13.81
N SER A 99 -8.64 3.25 -13.69
CA SER A 99 -9.77 4.03 -14.19
C SER A 99 -9.91 3.83 -15.70
N SER A 100 -11.10 4.05 -16.25
CA SER A 100 -11.46 3.79 -17.65
C SER A 100 -10.53 4.41 -18.70
N ASP A 101 -9.56 5.20 -18.30
CA ASP A 101 -8.68 5.97 -19.15
C ASP A 101 -7.25 5.38 -19.20
N PHE A 102 -7.08 4.37 -20.06
CA PHE A 102 -5.75 3.81 -20.41
C PHE A 102 -4.81 4.78 -21.10
N TYR A 103 -5.30 5.96 -21.42
CA TYR A 103 -4.65 6.88 -22.31
C TYR A 103 -3.27 7.30 -21.80
N ASP A 104 -3.19 7.69 -20.52
CA ASP A 104 -1.94 8.16 -19.95
C ASP A 104 -0.90 7.03 -19.81
N LEU A 105 -1.35 5.81 -19.51
CA LEU A 105 -0.49 4.64 -19.46
C LEU A 105 0.06 4.28 -20.83
N MET A 106 -0.75 4.42 -21.87
CA MET A 106 -0.31 4.20 -23.25
C MET A 106 0.64 5.29 -23.72
N MET A 107 0.49 6.52 -23.23
CA MET A 107 1.40 7.61 -23.52
C MET A 107 2.78 7.34 -22.92
N LEU A 108 2.84 6.82 -21.70
CA LEU A 108 4.09 6.36 -21.10
C LEU A 108 4.71 5.22 -21.92
N ASP A 109 3.93 4.21 -22.31
CA ASP A 109 4.39 3.04 -23.08
C ASP A 109 4.92 3.41 -24.48
N ASN A 110 4.57 4.57 -25.03
CA ASN A 110 5.13 5.03 -26.30
C ASN A 110 6.60 5.41 -26.21
N HIS A 111 7.15 5.67 -25.03
CA HIS A 111 8.57 5.93 -24.82
C HIS A 111 9.38 4.63 -24.95
N GLU A 112 10.50 4.62 -25.69
CA GLU A 112 11.33 3.43 -25.93
C GLU A 112 11.88 2.76 -24.66
N ASN A 113 12.05 3.54 -23.58
CA ASN A 113 12.56 3.09 -22.29
C ASN A 113 11.48 2.81 -21.25
N ILE A 114 10.19 2.89 -21.61
CA ILE A 114 9.07 2.60 -20.72
C ILE A 114 8.24 1.45 -21.30
N GLU A 115 7.92 0.47 -20.47
CA GLU A 115 6.96 -0.60 -20.81
C GLU A 115 5.90 -0.72 -19.72
N VAL A 116 4.62 -0.74 -20.12
CA VAL A 116 3.48 -0.87 -19.23
C VAL A 116 2.76 -2.18 -19.51
N ARG A 117 2.50 -2.96 -18.46
CA ARG A 117 1.70 -4.18 -18.53
C ARG A 117 0.52 -4.13 -17.56
N ILE A 118 -0.56 -4.77 -17.96
CA ILE A 118 -1.78 -4.93 -17.17
C ILE A 118 -1.86 -6.36 -16.66
N PHE A 119 -1.99 -6.52 -15.34
CA PHE A 119 -2.10 -7.82 -14.71
C PHE A 119 -3.56 -8.27 -14.60
N ASN A 120 -3.81 -9.54 -14.92
CA ASN A 120 -5.10 -10.21 -14.81
C ASN A 120 -6.26 -9.45 -15.46
N PRO A 121 -6.14 -9.09 -16.77
CA PRO A 121 -7.08 -8.22 -17.45
C PRO A 121 -8.47 -8.84 -17.61
N TYR A 122 -9.48 -7.96 -17.67
CA TYR A 122 -10.78 -8.31 -18.21
C TYR A 122 -10.70 -8.50 -19.72
N PHE A 123 -11.34 -9.54 -20.26
CA PHE A 123 -11.44 -9.74 -21.69
C PHE A 123 -12.39 -8.73 -22.34
N PHE A 124 -13.48 -8.40 -21.65
CA PHE A 124 -14.47 -7.43 -22.07
C PHE A 124 -14.52 -6.24 -21.10
N ARG A 125 -14.15 -5.06 -21.59
CA ARG A 125 -14.04 -3.88 -20.73
C ARG A 125 -15.31 -3.06 -20.62
N PHE A 126 -16.23 -3.23 -21.55
CA PHE A 126 -17.43 -2.38 -21.67
C PHE A 126 -18.65 -3.19 -22.11
N GLY A 127 -19.83 -2.71 -21.70
CA GLY A 127 -21.12 -3.23 -22.15
C GLY A 127 -21.57 -4.52 -21.46
N PRO A 128 -22.62 -5.18 -21.99
CA PRO A 128 -23.21 -6.37 -21.37
C PRO A 128 -22.23 -7.54 -21.20
N MET A 129 -21.25 -7.65 -22.12
CA MET A 129 -20.24 -8.71 -22.08
C MET A 129 -19.30 -8.58 -20.88
N HIS A 130 -19.07 -7.36 -20.36
CA HIS A 130 -18.31 -7.16 -19.13
C HIS A 130 -19.05 -7.76 -17.92
N ALA A 131 -20.37 -7.51 -17.82
CA ALA A 131 -21.20 -8.11 -16.76
C ALA A 131 -21.26 -9.64 -16.88
N PHE A 132 -21.36 -10.15 -18.12
CA PHE A 132 -21.31 -11.59 -18.39
C PHE A 132 -19.99 -12.21 -17.94
N GLU A 133 -18.86 -11.59 -18.28
CA GLU A 133 -17.54 -12.04 -17.81
C GLU A 133 -17.44 -12.01 -16.30
N ALA A 134 -17.95 -10.95 -15.64
CA ALA A 134 -17.94 -10.84 -14.19
C ALA A 134 -18.68 -12.00 -13.50
N ILE A 135 -19.74 -12.53 -14.13
CA ILE A 135 -20.50 -13.67 -13.61
C ILE A 135 -19.77 -14.99 -13.87
N PHE A 136 -19.39 -15.26 -15.11
CA PHE A 136 -18.86 -16.57 -15.54
C PHE A 136 -17.38 -16.78 -15.20
N ASN A 137 -16.60 -15.71 -15.07
CA ASN A 137 -15.19 -15.74 -14.66
C ASN A 137 -14.96 -15.15 -13.27
N PHE A 138 -15.99 -15.09 -12.42
CA PHE A 138 -15.94 -14.46 -11.10
C PHE A 138 -14.75 -14.99 -10.26
N SER A 139 -14.53 -16.31 -10.26
CA SER A 139 -13.43 -16.91 -9.52
C SER A 139 -12.05 -16.33 -9.89
N ARG A 140 -11.81 -16.03 -11.16
CA ARG A 140 -10.58 -15.41 -11.64
C ARG A 140 -10.55 -13.90 -11.36
N ILE A 141 -11.65 -13.23 -11.71
CA ILE A 141 -11.75 -11.77 -11.65
C ILE A 141 -11.72 -11.27 -10.21
N ASN A 142 -12.21 -12.06 -9.26
CA ASN A 142 -12.20 -11.73 -7.83
C ASN A 142 -10.81 -11.82 -7.19
N LYS A 143 -9.82 -12.40 -7.86
CA LYS A 143 -8.44 -12.54 -7.37
C LYS A 143 -7.55 -11.52 -8.05
N ARG A 144 -6.82 -10.71 -7.27
CA ARG A 144 -6.12 -9.53 -7.75
C ARG A 144 -4.67 -9.48 -7.28
N MET A 145 -3.86 -8.78 -8.04
CA MET A 145 -2.52 -8.41 -7.64
C MET A 145 -2.61 -7.18 -6.71
N HIS A 146 -2.36 -7.40 -5.43
CA HIS A 146 -2.46 -6.33 -4.43
C HIS A 146 -1.10 -5.84 -3.93
N ASN A 147 -0.02 -6.33 -4.49
CA ASN A 147 1.36 -5.90 -4.23
C ASN A 147 1.57 -4.42 -4.60
N LYS A 148 2.39 -3.71 -3.83
CA LYS A 148 2.72 -2.30 -4.04
C LYS A 148 4.21 -2.09 -3.83
N LEU A 149 4.96 -2.08 -4.94
CA LEU A 149 6.42 -2.01 -4.95
C LEU A 149 6.90 -0.90 -5.86
N PHE A 150 7.86 -0.13 -5.39
CA PHE A 150 8.66 0.79 -6.20
C PHE A 150 10.11 0.42 -6.00
N ILE A 151 10.74 -0.15 -7.03
CA ILE A 151 12.12 -0.66 -6.98
C ILE A 151 12.99 0.23 -7.86
N PHE A 152 14.10 0.73 -7.31
CA PHE A 152 15.01 1.65 -7.99
C PHE A 152 16.40 1.05 -8.04
N ASP A 153 16.94 0.91 -9.26
CA ASP A 153 18.29 0.40 -9.55
C ASP A 153 18.63 -0.93 -8.85
N ASP A 154 17.62 -1.79 -8.60
CA ASP A 154 17.73 -3.04 -7.84
C ASP A 154 18.34 -2.86 -6.42
N THR A 155 18.33 -1.63 -5.90
CA THR A 155 19.03 -1.23 -4.67
C THR A 155 18.10 -0.68 -3.61
N ALA A 156 17.11 0.11 -3.99
CA ALA A 156 16.12 0.67 -3.07
C ALA A 156 14.72 0.17 -3.40
N LEU A 157 13.92 -0.01 -2.37
CA LEU A 157 12.52 -0.42 -2.43
C LEU A 157 11.67 0.50 -1.55
N ILE A 158 10.64 1.11 -2.11
CA ILE A 158 9.57 1.71 -1.32
C ILE A 158 8.36 0.79 -1.42
N MET A 159 7.84 0.35 -0.26
CA MET A 159 6.65 -0.50 -0.18
C MET A 159 5.81 -0.21 1.06
N GLY A 160 4.56 -0.59 1.01
CA GLY A 160 3.57 -0.39 2.07
C GLY A 160 2.15 -0.57 1.58
N GLY A 161 1.22 0.23 2.09
CA GLY A 161 -0.18 0.17 1.68
C GLY A 161 -0.55 1.10 0.51
N ARG A 162 0.25 2.12 0.19
CA ARG A 162 -0.11 3.17 -0.78
C ARG A 162 -0.15 2.71 -2.22
N ASN A 163 -1.25 3.05 -2.89
CA ASN A 163 -1.37 2.99 -4.34
C ASN A 163 -0.99 4.35 -4.99
N ILE A 164 -1.25 4.49 -6.29
CA ILE A 164 -0.98 5.73 -7.06
C ILE A 164 -2.30 6.44 -7.33
N ALA A 165 -2.74 7.28 -6.39
CA ALA A 165 -3.91 8.14 -6.48
C ALA A 165 -3.83 9.23 -5.41
N ASP A 166 -4.48 10.37 -5.63
CA ASP A 166 -4.39 11.56 -4.79
C ASP A 166 -4.73 11.32 -3.32
N GLU A 167 -5.69 10.41 -3.03
CA GLU A 167 -6.09 10.06 -1.67
C GLU A 167 -4.98 9.41 -0.83
N TYR A 168 -3.99 8.77 -1.45
CA TYR A 168 -2.85 8.15 -0.74
C TYR A 168 -1.74 9.14 -0.42
N PHE A 169 -1.79 10.32 -0.99
CA PHE A 169 -0.78 11.37 -0.83
C PHE A 169 -1.35 12.67 -0.23
N GLU A 170 -2.47 12.56 0.49
CA GLU A 170 -3.13 13.66 1.21
C GLU A 170 -3.63 14.80 0.31
N ASN A 171 -3.97 14.49 -0.95
CA ASN A 171 -4.39 15.46 -1.96
C ASN A 171 -5.85 15.30 -2.43
N ALA A 172 -6.70 14.65 -1.63
CA ALA A 172 -8.11 14.41 -1.95
C ALA A 172 -9.06 14.90 -0.85
N SER A 173 -10.37 14.91 -1.13
CA SER A 173 -11.40 15.20 -0.12
C SER A 173 -11.59 14.09 0.92
N VAL A 174 -11.18 12.88 0.60
CA VAL A 174 -11.04 11.74 1.51
C VAL A 174 -9.62 11.23 1.35
N ASN A 175 -8.86 11.20 2.43
CA ASN A 175 -7.46 10.80 2.41
C ASN A 175 -7.23 9.53 3.21
N PHE A 176 -6.19 8.78 2.85
CA PHE A 176 -5.76 7.59 3.57
C PHE A 176 -4.56 7.90 4.47
N THR A 177 -4.68 7.54 5.75
CA THR A 177 -3.53 7.43 6.65
C THR A 177 -2.87 6.08 6.40
N ASP A 178 -1.66 6.10 5.87
CA ASP A 178 -0.93 4.89 5.51
C ASP A 178 0.54 4.98 5.90
N THR A 179 1.21 3.85 5.95
CA THR A 179 2.63 3.76 6.30
C THR A 179 3.36 2.96 5.23
N ASP A 180 4.34 3.60 4.59
CA ASP A 180 5.32 2.94 3.75
C ASP A 180 6.66 2.85 4.46
N LEU A 181 7.53 1.96 3.98
CA LEU A 181 8.94 1.95 4.32
C LEU A 181 9.78 2.05 3.07
N LEU A 182 10.87 2.82 3.18
CA LEU A 182 11.99 2.75 2.26
C LEU A 182 12.95 1.71 2.80
N PHE A 183 13.37 0.79 1.94
CA PHE A 183 14.45 -0.16 2.21
C PHE A 183 15.58 0.05 1.23
N ILE A 184 16.83 -0.13 1.69
CA ILE A 184 18.03 -0.10 0.86
C ILE A 184 18.83 -1.36 1.15
N GLY A 185 19.13 -2.16 0.14
CA GLY A 185 19.90 -3.39 0.30
C GLY A 185 19.33 -4.61 -0.41
N ASN A 186 19.53 -5.79 0.19
CA ASN A 186 19.13 -7.06 -0.44
C ASN A 186 17.61 -7.23 -0.53
N ILE A 187 16.84 -6.63 0.37
CA ILE A 187 15.37 -6.61 0.31
C ILE A 187 14.88 -6.11 -1.07
N ALA A 188 15.54 -5.10 -1.64
CA ALA A 188 15.17 -4.59 -2.96
C ALA A 188 15.45 -5.60 -4.08
N LYS A 189 16.52 -6.41 -3.95
CA LYS A 189 16.83 -7.50 -4.90
C LYS A 189 15.79 -8.62 -4.84
N ASP A 190 15.36 -9.00 -3.63
CA ASP A 190 14.34 -10.03 -3.45
C ASP A 190 12.99 -9.56 -3.99
N ALA A 191 12.63 -8.30 -3.76
CA ALA A 191 11.45 -7.68 -4.35
C ALA A 191 11.52 -7.65 -5.89
N LYS A 192 12.71 -7.40 -6.44
CA LYS A 192 12.96 -7.45 -7.89
C LYS A 192 12.72 -8.83 -8.46
N LEU A 193 13.18 -9.90 -7.80
CA LEU A 193 12.94 -11.28 -8.24
C LEU A 193 11.44 -11.58 -8.31
N ASN A 194 10.68 -11.19 -7.30
CA ASN A 194 9.24 -11.34 -7.32
C ASN A 194 8.58 -10.51 -8.43
N PHE A 195 9.03 -9.26 -8.64
CA PHE A 195 8.55 -8.44 -9.75
C PHE A 195 8.78 -9.14 -11.11
N GLU A 196 9.94 -9.79 -11.33
CA GLU A 196 10.23 -10.55 -12.56
C GLU A 196 9.25 -11.71 -12.75
N GLU A 197 8.88 -12.44 -11.68
CA GLU A 197 7.87 -13.49 -11.76
C GLU A 197 6.54 -12.95 -12.26
N PHE A 198 6.08 -11.84 -11.69
CA PHE A 198 4.84 -11.17 -12.09
C PHE A 198 4.92 -10.61 -13.50
N TRP A 199 6.03 -9.97 -13.84
CA TRP A 199 6.25 -9.36 -15.15
C TRP A 199 6.17 -10.38 -16.28
N ASN A 200 6.78 -11.54 -16.09
CA ASN A 200 6.83 -12.62 -17.08
C ASN A 200 5.64 -13.59 -16.99
N TYR A 201 4.71 -13.35 -16.07
CA TYR A 201 3.57 -14.23 -15.90
C TYR A 201 2.57 -14.11 -17.07
N LYS A 202 1.97 -15.25 -17.44
CA LYS A 202 1.02 -15.34 -18.57
C LYS A 202 -0.16 -14.36 -18.54
N ARG A 203 -0.46 -13.76 -17.37
CA ARG A 203 -1.54 -12.77 -17.20
C ARG A 203 -1.04 -11.32 -17.17
N SER A 204 0.23 -11.08 -17.39
CA SER A 204 0.82 -9.75 -17.52
C SER A 204 0.88 -9.37 -18.99
N ILE A 205 -0.11 -8.61 -19.45
CA ILE A 205 -0.33 -8.31 -20.86
C ILE A 205 0.10 -6.88 -21.18
N PRO A 206 0.95 -6.65 -22.19
CA PRO A 206 1.34 -5.32 -22.61
C PRO A 206 0.14 -4.41 -22.91
N VAL A 207 0.18 -3.17 -22.41
CA VAL A 207 -0.95 -2.23 -22.52
C VAL A 207 -1.33 -1.91 -23.98
N ASN A 208 -0.38 -1.93 -24.88
CA ASN A 208 -0.59 -1.64 -26.31
C ASN A 208 -1.39 -2.72 -27.06
N LEU A 209 -1.65 -3.87 -26.43
CA LEU A 209 -2.49 -4.94 -27.02
C LEU A 209 -3.98 -4.77 -26.73
N PHE A 210 -4.38 -3.88 -25.81
CA PHE A 210 -5.78 -3.77 -25.38
C PHE A 210 -6.71 -2.95 -26.28
N PRO A 211 -6.35 -1.79 -26.80
CA PRO A 211 -7.26 -1.03 -27.65
C PRO A 211 -7.29 -1.56 -29.08
N SER A 212 -8.46 -1.45 -29.72
CA SER A 212 -8.51 -1.62 -31.18
C SER A 212 -7.59 -0.60 -31.84
N LYS A 213 -6.87 -0.99 -32.90
CA LYS A 213 -5.96 -0.10 -33.67
C LYS A 213 -6.61 1.25 -34.00
N ARG A 214 -7.91 1.27 -34.30
CA ARG A 214 -8.68 2.48 -34.65
C ARG A 214 -8.84 3.44 -33.46
N LYS A 215 -9.02 2.92 -32.23
CA LYS A 215 -9.06 3.73 -31.03
C LYS A 215 -7.66 4.27 -30.69
N LEU A 216 -6.64 3.44 -30.85
CA LEU A 216 -5.24 3.83 -30.65
C LEU A 216 -4.84 5.00 -31.54
N GLU A 217 -5.15 4.94 -32.83
CA GLU A 217 -4.87 6.04 -33.77
C GLU A 217 -5.64 7.32 -33.43
N LYS A 218 -6.90 7.18 -32.99
CA LYS A 218 -7.68 8.32 -32.52
C LYS A 218 -7.08 8.95 -31.26
N TYR A 219 -6.54 8.14 -30.35
CA TYR A 219 -5.85 8.61 -29.16
C TYR A 219 -4.49 9.24 -29.52
N ARG A 220 -3.68 8.61 -30.35
CA ARG A 220 -2.42 9.19 -30.85
C ARG A 220 -2.60 10.55 -31.51
N LYS A 221 -3.68 10.75 -32.28
CA LYS A 221 -4.01 12.05 -32.89
C LYS A 221 -4.47 13.12 -31.90
N LYS A 222 -4.96 12.71 -30.72
CA LYS A 222 -5.38 13.63 -29.64
C LYS A 222 -4.30 13.81 -28.58
N ALA A 223 -3.25 12.99 -28.62
CA ALA A 223 -2.18 13.04 -27.66
C ALA A 223 -1.42 14.34 -27.80
N LYS A 224 -1.44 15.12 -26.76
CA LYS A 224 -0.47 16.21 -26.59
C LYS A 224 0.86 15.58 -26.21
N SER A 225 1.97 16.19 -26.62
CA SER A 225 3.27 15.74 -26.13
C SER A 225 3.30 15.77 -24.61
N PRO A 226 4.14 14.97 -23.93
CA PRO A 226 4.29 15.06 -22.47
C PRO A 226 4.65 16.48 -21.98
N GLU A 227 5.36 17.26 -22.80
CA GLU A 227 5.64 18.68 -22.54
C GLU A 227 4.39 19.55 -22.63
N GLU A 228 3.51 19.29 -23.59
CA GLU A 228 2.21 19.97 -23.69
C GLU A 228 1.27 19.54 -22.56
N GLN A 229 1.33 18.27 -22.13
CA GLN A 229 0.59 17.79 -20.98
C GLN A 229 1.14 18.41 -19.69
N ALA A 230 2.46 18.48 -19.50
CA ALA A 230 3.07 19.16 -18.37
C ALA A 230 2.64 20.62 -18.27
N LYS A 231 2.51 21.32 -19.40
CA LYS A 231 1.95 22.69 -19.45
C LYS A 231 0.46 22.74 -19.09
N GLN A 232 -0.27 21.66 -19.32
CA GLN A 232 -1.72 21.58 -19.03
C GLN A 232 -2.03 21.35 -17.54
N TYR A 233 -1.04 20.93 -16.75
CA TYR A 233 -1.20 20.66 -15.32
C TYR A 233 -1.11 21.92 -14.46
N ASN A 234 -1.41 23.09 -14.94
CA ASN A 234 -1.58 24.36 -14.22
C ASN A 234 -0.84 24.43 -12.85
N VAL A 235 0.33 23.78 -12.78
CA VAL A 235 1.25 23.99 -11.69
C VAL A 235 1.82 25.37 -11.96
N GLY A 236 1.53 26.33 -11.11
CA GLY A 236 2.04 27.68 -11.24
C GLY A 236 3.58 27.64 -11.36
N LYS A 237 4.18 28.56 -12.11
CA LYS A 237 5.64 28.59 -12.28
C LYS A 237 6.37 28.61 -10.94
N ALA A 238 5.85 29.38 -9.97
CA ALA A 238 6.40 29.46 -8.62
C ALA A 238 6.35 28.11 -7.86
N ASP A 239 5.22 27.41 -7.95
CA ASP A 239 5.08 26.10 -7.31
C ASP A 239 6.04 25.07 -7.93
N TRP A 240 6.28 25.15 -9.23
CA TRP A 240 7.23 24.28 -9.91
C TRP A 240 8.68 24.55 -9.50
N GLU A 241 9.07 25.82 -9.35
CA GLU A 241 10.40 26.21 -8.87
C GLU A 241 10.63 25.76 -7.42
N GLU A 242 9.59 25.86 -6.55
CA GLU A 242 9.63 25.34 -5.18
C GLU A 242 9.81 23.80 -5.17
N TYR A 243 9.04 23.10 -5.99
CA TYR A 243 9.19 21.63 -6.14
C TYR A 243 10.61 21.23 -6.54
N LEU A 244 11.19 21.86 -7.55
CA LEU A 244 12.56 21.59 -7.98
C LEU A 244 13.57 21.85 -6.86
N SER A 245 13.37 22.92 -6.10
CA SER A 245 14.19 23.23 -4.92
C SER A 245 14.08 22.13 -3.85
N ASP A 246 12.87 21.67 -3.56
CA ASP A 246 12.64 20.58 -2.60
C ASP A 246 13.31 19.27 -3.03
N MET A 247 13.31 18.98 -4.34
CA MET A 247 14.00 17.80 -4.88
C MET A 247 15.52 17.89 -4.73
N GLU A 248 16.12 19.07 -4.94
CA GLU A 248 17.56 19.26 -4.71
C GLU A 248 17.90 19.10 -3.22
N VAL A 249 17.10 19.67 -2.33
CA VAL A 249 17.26 19.51 -0.88
C VAL A 249 17.12 18.03 -0.49
N PHE A 250 16.14 17.30 -1.04
CA PHE A 250 15.95 15.89 -0.80
C PHE A 250 17.19 15.07 -1.20
N LYS A 251 17.71 15.28 -2.41
CA LYS A 251 18.88 14.58 -2.91
C LYS A 251 20.14 14.89 -2.09
N ALA A 252 20.30 16.15 -1.67
CA ALA A 252 21.42 16.56 -0.82
C ALA A 252 21.35 15.87 0.54
N LYS A 253 20.19 15.85 1.20
CA LYS A 253 19.97 15.16 2.46
C LYS A 253 20.24 13.66 2.36
N TYR A 254 19.78 13.02 1.29
CA TYR A 254 20.04 11.61 1.05
C TYR A 254 21.54 11.34 0.90
N LYS A 255 22.24 12.12 0.06
CA LYS A 255 23.68 12.00 -0.19
C LYS A 255 24.51 12.21 1.08
N ASN A 256 24.06 13.13 1.94
CA ASN A 256 24.74 13.44 3.20
C ASN A 256 24.37 12.50 4.36
N LYS A 257 23.61 11.42 4.11
CA LYS A 257 23.11 10.49 5.15
C LYS A 257 22.24 11.17 6.23
N GLU A 258 21.54 12.25 5.89
CA GLU A 258 20.69 12.98 6.83
C GLU A 258 19.31 12.34 7.02
N PHE A 259 18.99 11.27 6.28
CA PHE A 259 17.85 10.41 6.60
C PHE A 259 18.22 9.48 7.77
N ASN A 260 17.36 9.44 8.78
CA ASN A 260 17.54 8.56 9.94
C ASN A 260 17.27 7.09 9.57
N MET A 261 18.14 6.54 8.72
CA MET A 261 18.08 5.13 8.34
C MET A 261 18.47 4.25 9.53
N THR A 262 17.67 3.25 9.82
CA THR A 262 18.01 2.18 10.77
C THR A 262 18.48 0.94 10.02
N TRP A 263 19.51 0.25 10.55
CA TRP A 263 20.12 -0.91 9.89
C TRP A 263 19.83 -2.20 10.64
N GLY A 264 19.40 -3.22 9.92
CA GLY A 264 18.98 -4.49 10.52
C GLY A 264 18.95 -5.65 9.53
N GLU A 265 18.24 -6.71 9.94
CA GLU A 265 18.01 -7.88 9.10
C GLU A 265 16.58 -7.84 8.55
N GLY A 266 16.47 -7.78 7.24
CA GLY A 266 15.21 -7.79 6.54
C GLY A 266 14.97 -9.07 5.75
N THR A 267 13.70 -9.47 5.63
CA THR A 267 13.26 -10.58 4.78
C THR A 267 12.04 -10.13 3.99
N PHE A 268 12.18 -10.04 2.67
CA PHE A 268 11.07 -9.81 1.77
C PHE A 268 10.37 -11.13 1.44
N LEU A 269 9.07 -11.17 1.55
CA LEU A 269 8.23 -12.29 1.17
C LEU A 269 7.05 -11.78 0.34
N ALA A 270 6.68 -12.55 -0.67
CA ALA A 270 5.52 -12.25 -1.49
C ALA A 270 4.85 -13.54 -1.97
N ASP A 271 3.58 -13.41 -2.32
CA ASP A 271 2.86 -14.47 -3.00
C ASP A 271 3.35 -14.59 -4.45
N SER A 272 3.36 -15.80 -4.98
CA SER A 272 3.57 -16.04 -6.41
C SER A 272 2.36 -15.57 -7.23
N PRO A 273 2.56 -15.06 -8.46
CA PRO A 273 1.45 -14.73 -9.37
C PRO A 273 0.52 -15.91 -9.66
N GLU A 274 0.98 -17.14 -9.47
CA GLU A 274 0.15 -18.36 -9.62
C GLU A 274 -0.97 -18.46 -8.59
N LYS A 275 -0.87 -17.73 -7.46
CA LYS A 275 -1.91 -17.73 -6.42
C LYS A 275 -3.30 -17.41 -6.99
N ILE A 276 -3.40 -16.52 -7.98
CA ILE A 276 -4.68 -16.17 -8.59
C ILE A 276 -5.29 -17.30 -9.44
N ASP A 277 -4.47 -18.25 -9.87
CA ASP A 277 -4.92 -19.42 -10.66
C ASP A 277 -5.22 -20.65 -9.80
N LYS A 278 -4.83 -20.64 -8.52
CA LYS A 278 -5.15 -21.73 -7.58
C LYS A 278 -6.66 -21.80 -7.33
N GLY A 279 -7.17 -22.99 -7.04
CA GLY A 279 -8.57 -23.20 -6.62
C GLY A 279 -8.89 -22.51 -5.30
N ASN A 280 -10.16 -22.54 -4.88
CA ASN A 280 -10.62 -21.92 -3.63
C ASN A 280 -10.42 -22.82 -2.38
N GLY A 281 -9.57 -23.82 -2.46
CA GLY A 281 -9.22 -24.67 -1.32
C GLY A 281 -8.19 -24.02 -0.39
N PRO A 282 -8.05 -24.52 0.86
CA PRO A 282 -7.00 -24.06 1.75
C PRO A 282 -5.63 -24.41 1.17
N PHE A 283 -4.73 -23.44 1.18
CA PHE A 283 -3.32 -23.61 0.83
C PHE A 283 -2.49 -22.65 1.70
N THR A 284 -1.22 -22.97 1.86
CA THR A 284 -0.29 -22.06 2.53
C THR A 284 0.48 -21.23 1.52
N THR A 285 0.97 -20.09 1.97
CA THR A 285 1.84 -19.21 1.20
C THR A 285 3.04 -18.81 2.06
N PRO A 286 4.17 -18.39 1.46
CA PRO A 286 5.32 -17.95 2.23
C PRO A 286 4.97 -16.86 3.26
N ILE A 287 4.02 -15.96 2.93
CA ILE A 287 3.54 -14.93 3.85
C ILE A 287 2.82 -15.53 5.05
N LEU A 288 1.88 -16.47 4.83
CA LEU A 288 1.11 -17.10 5.91
C LEU A 288 2.01 -17.94 6.81
N GLU A 289 2.98 -18.66 6.24
CA GLU A 289 3.96 -19.44 7.00
C GLU A 289 4.81 -18.53 7.89
N ALA A 290 5.33 -17.43 7.34
CA ALA A 290 6.14 -16.49 8.09
C ALA A 290 5.33 -15.75 9.17
N LEU A 291 4.10 -15.33 8.87
CA LEU A 291 3.19 -14.75 9.86
C LEU A 291 2.92 -15.74 11.00
N SER A 292 2.55 -16.99 10.66
CA SER A 292 2.32 -18.03 11.65
C SER A 292 3.58 -18.27 12.51
N TYR A 293 4.75 -18.35 11.89
CA TYR A 293 6.00 -18.54 12.59
C TYR A 293 6.28 -17.38 13.56
N ASN A 294 6.30 -16.13 13.09
CA ASN A 294 6.63 -14.98 13.91
C ASN A 294 5.62 -14.77 15.05
N LEU A 295 4.31 -14.91 14.77
CA LEU A 295 3.27 -14.79 15.79
C LEU A 295 3.34 -15.91 16.83
N SER A 296 3.60 -17.18 16.40
CA SER A 296 3.73 -18.29 17.35
C SER A 296 4.94 -18.18 18.28
N HIS A 297 5.96 -17.40 17.89
CA HIS A 297 7.16 -17.15 18.68
C HIS A 297 7.12 -15.82 19.46
N ALA A 298 6.05 -15.04 19.33
CA ALA A 298 5.86 -13.83 20.13
C ALA A 298 5.82 -14.16 21.62
N LYS A 299 6.42 -13.32 22.47
CA LYS A 299 6.58 -13.55 23.92
C LYS A 299 5.94 -12.48 24.79
N GLU A 300 5.89 -11.24 24.31
CA GLU A 300 5.51 -10.08 25.13
C GLU A 300 4.31 -9.33 24.56
N SER A 301 4.39 -8.96 23.29
CA SER A 301 3.38 -8.06 22.71
C SER A 301 3.22 -8.20 21.20
N ILE A 302 2.01 -7.95 20.74
CA ILE A 302 1.66 -7.83 19.31
C ILE A 302 0.83 -6.57 19.14
N VAL A 303 1.32 -5.63 18.32
CA VAL A 303 0.58 -4.43 17.91
C VAL A 303 0.26 -4.52 16.44
N ILE A 304 -0.99 -4.33 16.08
CA ILE A 304 -1.49 -4.49 14.72
C ILE A 304 -2.16 -3.21 14.27
N SER A 305 -1.78 -2.70 13.11
CA SER A 305 -2.52 -1.71 12.35
C SER A 305 -2.95 -2.32 11.04
N SER A 306 -4.25 -2.45 10.83
CA SER A 306 -4.82 -3.06 9.62
C SER A 306 -6.09 -2.33 9.21
N SER A 307 -6.13 -1.88 7.96
CA SER A 307 -7.32 -1.20 7.42
C SER A 307 -8.54 -2.11 7.38
N TYR A 308 -8.32 -3.38 7.07
CA TYR A 308 -9.33 -4.44 7.07
C TYR A 308 -8.89 -5.55 8.01
N LEU A 309 -9.80 -5.92 8.90
CA LEU A 309 -9.53 -6.91 9.94
C LEU A 309 -10.73 -7.84 10.08
N VAL A 310 -10.62 -9.01 9.48
CA VAL A 310 -11.61 -10.10 9.56
C VAL A 310 -10.84 -11.39 9.78
N PRO A 311 -10.42 -11.67 11.03
CA PRO A 311 -9.47 -12.74 11.33
C PRO A 311 -10.01 -14.14 11.05
N GLY A 312 -11.33 -14.31 10.98
CA GLY A 312 -11.97 -15.61 10.85
C GLY A 312 -12.03 -16.39 12.17
N VAL A 313 -12.87 -17.43 12.20
CA VAL A 313 -13.13 -18.21 13.43
C VAL A 313 -11.87 -18.93 13.91
N ALA A 314 -11.08 -19.49 13.00
CA ALA A 314 -9.87 -20.25 13.37
C ALA A 314 -8.81 -19.40 14.09
N ALA A 315 -8.68 -18.13 13.71
CA ALA A 315 -7.75 -17.23 14.38
C ALA A 315 -8.18 -16.86 15.81
N MET A 316 -9.46 -16.93 16.14
CA MET A 316 -9.96 -16.60 17.48
C MET A 316 -9.41 -17.52 18.57
N ASP A 317 -9.17 -18.78 18.26
CA ASP A 317 -8.59 -19.72 19.21
C ASP A 317 -7.10 -19.46 19.43
N ILE A 318 -6.38 -19.06 18.37
CA ILE A 318 -4.97 -18.65 18.45
C ILE A 318 -4.85 -17.40 19.31
N TRP A 319 -5.73 -16.42 19.15
CA TRP A 319 -5.73 -15.16 19.91
C TRP A 319 -6.03 -15.42 21.39
N ARG A 320 -6.96 -16.34 21.66
CA ARG A 320 -7.26 -16.78 23.04
C ARG A 320 -6.05 -17.41 23.70
N ASP A 321 -5.34 -18.28 23.00
CA ASP A 321 -4.10 -18.91 23.51
C ASP A 321 -3.04 -17.87 23.84
N PHE A 322 -2.81 -16.89 22.94
CA PHE A 322 -1.83 -15.82 23.17
C PHE A 322 -2.12 -15.03 24.43
N ILE A 323 -3.38 -14.69 24.68
CA ILE A 323 -3.77 -13.87 25.82
C ILE A 323 -3.85 -14.69 27.11
N GLN A 324 -4.59 -15.78 27.10
CA GLN A 324 -4.94 -16.52 28.33
C GLN A 324 -3.85 -17.47 28.79
N ASN A 325 -3.16 -18.14 27.88
CA ASN A 325 -2.13 -19.13 28.21
C ASN A 325 -0.71 -18.55 28.20
N ARG A 326 -0.46 -17.57 27.33
CA ARG A 326 0.89 -17.02 27.13
C ARG A 326 1.08 -15.61 27.68
N GLY A 327 0.00 -14.91 28.08
CA GLY A 327 0.04 -13.58 28.67
C GLY A 327 0.49 -12.48 27.71
N ILE A 328 0.38 -12.69 26.40
CA ILE A 328 0.80 -11.72 25.37
C ILE A 328 -0.18 -10.55 25.36
N THR A 329 0.35 -9.33 25.42
CA THR A 329 -0.45 -8.11 25.25
C THR A 329 -0.72 -7.87 23.77
N ILE A 330 -2.00 -7.76 23.39
CA ILE A 330 -2.37 -7.50 21.99
C ILE A 330 -3.11 -6.17 21.88
N LYS A 331 -2.65 -5.31 20.97
CA LYS A 331 -3.28 -4.04 20.61
C LYS A 331 -3.65 -4.04 19.13
N ILE A 332 -4.83 -3.58 18.80
CA ILE A 332 -5.34 -3.49 17.43
C ILE A 332 -5.81 -2.09 17.14
N LEU A 333 -5.38 -1.53 16.01
CA LEU A 333 -5.90 -0.33 15.41
C LEU A 333 -6.49 -0.68 14.04
N THR A 334 -7.79 -0.38 13.84
CA THR A 334 -8.49 -0.60 12.56
C THR A 334 -9.49 0.53 12.32
N ASN A 335 -10.20 0.51 11.20
CA ASN A 335 -11.18 1.54 10.89
C ASN A 335 -12.45 1.42 11.73
N SER A 336 -13.03 2.57 12.11
CA SER A 336 -14.42 2.65 12.58
C SER A 336 -15.39 2.53 11.39
N LEU A 337 -16.68 2.32 11.68
CA LEU A 337 -17.72 2.35 10.64
C LEU A 337 -17.77 3.68 9.87
N ALA A 338 -17.43 4.77 10.51
CA ALA A 338 -17.42 6.09 9.88
C ALA A 338 -16.21 6.32 8.97
N SER A 339 -15.09 5.64 9.22
CA SER A 339 -13.82 5.83 8.48
C SER A 339 -13.57 4.75 7.43
N VAL A 340 -14.18 3.57 7.53
CA VAL A 340 -13.96 2.48 6.59
C VAL A 340 -14.47 2.84 5.19
N ASP A 341 -13.68 2.53 4.17
CA ASP A 341 -14.04 2.69 2.75
C ASP A 341 -14.85 1.50 2.20
N VAL A 342 -14.68 0.29 2.78
CA VAL A 342 -15.40 -0.93 2.39
C VAL A 342 -16.33 -1.41 3.52
N ILE A 343 -17.56 -0.94 3.52
CA ILE A 343 -18.57 -1.23 4.58
C ILE A 343 -18.81 -2.73 4.82
N PRO A 344 -18.86 -3.62 3.79
CA PRO A 344 -18.96 -5.06 4.02
C PRO A 344 -17.87 -5.62 4.94
N VAL A 345 -16.63 -5.15 4.83
CA VAL A 345 -15.53 -5.56 5.72
C VAL A 345 -15.83 -5.19 7.16
N TYR A 346 -16.27 -3.96 7.42
CA TYR A 346 -16.64 -3.54 8.78
C TYR A 346 -17.82 -4.36 9.33
N SER A 347 -18.78 -4.72 8.49
CA SER A 347 -19.94 -5.52 8.91
C SER A 347 -19.55 -6.90 9.45
N HIS A 348 -18.45 -7.48 8.95
CA HIS A 348 -17.89 -8.74 9.44
C HIS A 348 -16.92 -8.52 10.61
N TRP A 349 -16.12 -7.45 10.59
CA TRP A 349 -15.27 -7.05 11.70
C TRP A 349 -16.05 -6.96 13.02
N GLU A 350 -17.21 -6.36 13.02
CA GLU A 350 -18.09 -6.22 14.19
C GLU A 350 -18.36 -7.55 14.91
N ASN A 351 -18.38 -8.69 14.19
CA ASN A 351 -18.59 -10.02 14.78
C ASN A 351 -17.41 -10.48 15.64
N TYR A 352 -16.22 -9.93 15.42
CA TYR A 352 -14.97 -10.28 16.11
C TYR A 352 -14.58 -9.24 17.14
N ARG A 353 -14.86 -7.96 16.90
CA ARG A 353 -14.45 -6.81 17.70
C ARG A 353 -14.74 -6.98 19.18
N ASP A 354 -16.01 -7.19 19.53
CA ASP A 354 -16.45 -7.28 20.93
C ASP A 354 -15.88 -8.53 21.60
N LYS A 355 -15.80 -9.64 20.89
CA LYS A 355 -15.22 -10.89 21.39
C LYS A 355 -13.72 -10.72 21.70
N LEU A 356 -12.97 -10.05 20.84
CA LEU A 356 -11.55 -9.77 21.05
C LEU A 356 -11.36 -8.84 22.25
N ALA A 357 -12.16 -7.78 22.37
CA ALA A 357 -12.11 -6.87 23.51
C ALA A 357 -12.45 -7.58 24.84
N LEU A 358 -13.47 -8.46 24.85
CA LEU A 358 -13.82 -9.29 26.01
C LEU A 358 -12.75 -10.32 26.39
N MET A 359 -11.94 -10.78 25.41
CA MET A 359 -10.77 -11.64 25.70
C MET A 359 -9.59 -10.87 26.31
N GLY A 360 -9.59 -9.53 26.29
CA GLY A 360 -8.50 -8.71 26.81
C GLY A 360 -7.65 -8.03 25.72
N VAL A 361 -8.01 -8.16 24.44
CA VAL A 361 -7.38 -7.38 23.36
C VAL A 361 -7.73 -5.90 23.52
N GLN A 362 -6.75 -5.03 23.45
CA GLN A 362 -6.98 -3.59 23.40
C GLN A 362 -7.33 -3.19 21.97
N VAL A 363 -8.60 -2.94 21.72
CA VAL A 363 -9.12 -2.61 20.38
C VAL A 363 -9.39 -1.12 20.26
N TYR A 364 -8.87 -0.54 19.17
CA TYR A 364 -9.03 0.86 18.82
C TYR A 364 -9.61 0.98 17.40
N GLU A 365 -10.64 1.80 17.24
CA GLU A 365 -11.24 2.11 15.94
C GLU A 365 -10.89 3.55 15.53
N TYR A 366 -10.19 3.69 14.39
CA TYR A 366 -9.74 4.97 13.86
C TYR A 366 -10.93 5.85 13.49
N PRO A 367 -10.99 7.10 13.98
CA PRO A 367 -12.12 7.97 13.74
C PRO A 367 -12.07 8.61 12.35
N ASN A 368 -13.25 8.93 11.82
CA ASN A 368 -13.37 9.81 10.67
C ASN A 368 -13.43 11.27 11.15
N LEU A 369 -12.38 11.72 11.80
CA LEU A 369 -12.28 13.13 12.21
C LEU A 369 -11.62 13.90 11.08
N GLU A 370 -12.16 15.09 10.78
CA GLU A 370 -11.43 16.06 9.97
C GLU A 370 -10.05 16.21 10.58
N SER A 371 -9.01 15.98 9.79
CA SER A 371 -7.64 16.03 10.23
C SER A 371 -7.36 17.37 10.94
N LYS A 372 -7.39 17.39 12.28
CA LYS A 372 -6.87 18.52 13.06
C LYS A 372 -5.38 18.75 12.80
N LYS A 373 -4.70 17.76 12.22
CA LYS A 373 -3.26 17.76 11.90
C LYS A 373 -2.94 17.96 10.41
N ALA A 374 -3.82 18.55 9.62
CA ALA A 374 -3.39 19.16 8.35
C ALA A 374 -2.44 20.35 8.62
N ARG A 375 -1.51 20.19 9.58
CA ARG A 375 -0.48 21.16 9.98
C ARG A 375 0.89 20.77 9.47
N LEU A 376 0.98 20.20 8.30
CA LEU A 376 2.22 20.27 7.52
C LEU A 376 2.11 21.45 6.56
N LYS A 377 1.92 22.65 7.14
CA LYS A 377 1.81 23.92 6.44
C LYS A 377 3.08 24.35 5.70
N ASP A 378 4.18 23.60 5.79
CA ASP A 378 5.48 24.21 5.53
C ASP A 378 6.42 23.41 4.61
N LYS A 379 5.99 22.35 3.88
CA LYS A 379 6.98 21.58 3.14
C LYS A 379 6.71 21.29 1.65
N VAL A 380 5.49 21.32 1.17
CA VAL A 380 5.23 21.28 -0.29
C VAL A 380 3.90 21.97 -0.57
N LYS A 381 3.93 23.20 -1.06
CA LYS A 381 2.75 24.02 -1.36
C LYS A 381 1.93 23.56 -2.57
N PHE A 382 2.34 22.49 -3.24
CA PHE A 382 1.55 21.85 -4.30
C PHE A 382 0.24 21.25 -3.81
N TYR A 383 0.14 21.01 -2.51
CA TYR A 383 -1.00 20.38 -1.90
C TYR A 383 -1.86 21.38 -1.18
N HIS A 384 -2.99 21.70 -1.77
CA HIS A 384 -4.10 22.23 -0.98
C HIS A 384 -4.53 21.11 -0.03
N SER A 385 -4.02 21.13 1.22
CA SER A 385 -4.50 20.25 2.26
C SER A 385 -6.02 20.47 2.36
N SER A 386 -6.78 19.62 1.68
CA SER A 386 -8.21 19.62 1.83
C SER A 386 -8.49 19.13 3.24
N LYS A 387 -9.30 19.87 4.01
CA LYS A 387 -9.93 19.39 5.24
C LYS A 387 -10.83 18.19 4.84
N GLY A 388 -10.25 17.02 4.70
CA GLY A 388 -10.93 15.84 4.21
C GLY A 388 -11.18 14.83 5.31
N LYS A 389 -12.10 13.93 5.05
CA LYS A 389 -12.30 12.73 5.84
C LYS A 389 -11.03 11.88 5.78
N VAL A 390 -10.74 11.15 6.84
CA VAL A 390 -9.55 10.31 6.92
C VAL A 390 -9.95 8.86 7.15
N SER A 391 -9.32 7.94 6.45
CA SER A 391 -9.47 6.49 6.62
C SER A 391 -8.10 5.86 6.88
N LEU A 392 -8.02 4.91 7.80
CA LEU A 392 -6.81 4.14 8.02
C LEU A 392 -6.59 3.16 6.85
N HIS A 393 -5.39 3.16 6.27
CA HIS A 393 -5.04 2.22 5.21
C HIS A 393 -3.72 1.47 5.48
N SER A 394 -3.07 1.73 6.60
CA SER A 394 -1.83 1.06 7.02
C SER A 394 -2.03 -0.45 7.25
N LYS A 395 -1.00 -1.22 6.94
CA LYS A 395 -0.94 -2.68 7.11
C LYS A 395 0.41 -3.07 7.65
N TYR A 396 0.52 -3.11 8.98
CA TYR A 396 1.75 -3.53 9.65
C TYR A 396 1.47 -4.18 11.00
N MET A 397 2.46 -4.91 11.48
CA MET A 397 2.52 -5.46 12.83
C MET A 397 3.84 -5.12 13.48
N ILE A 398 3.83 -4.98 14.80
CA ILE A 398 5.02 -4.88 15.64
C ILE A 398 4.95 -6.05 16.62
N ILE A 399 5.99 -6.90 16.63
CA ILE A 399 6.06 -8.09 17.47
C ILE A 399 7.20 -7.92 18.45
N ASP A 400 6.91 -8.05 19.75
CA ASP A 400 7.84 -7.96 20.87
C ASP A 400 8.72 -6.69 20.85
N SER A 401 8.17 -5.57 20.34
CA SER A 401 8.88 -4.29 20.20
C SER A 401 10.26 -4.41 19.51
N HIS A 402 10.43 -5.41 18.68
CA HIS A 402 11.69 -5.69 17.99
C HIS A 402 11.53 -6.02 16.52
N THR A 403 10.51 -6.76 16.13
CA THR A 403 10.27 -7.17 14.75
C THR A 403 9.06 -6.41 14.19
N ILE A 404 9.22 -5.76 13.06
CA ILE A 404 8.11 -5.20 12.30
C ILE A 404 7.79 -6.06 11.09
N ALA A 405 6.51 -6.15 10.74
CA ALA A 405 6.03 -6.73 9.50
C ALA A 405 5.20 -5.67 8.79
N VAL A 406 5.58 -5.25 7.59
CA VAL A 406 4.93 -4.17 6.83
C VAL A 406 4.75 -4.56 5.38
N GLY A 407 3.61 -4.19 4.78
CA GLY A 407 3.37 -4.48 3.38
C GLY A 407 1.95 -4.20 2.91
N SER A 408 1.46 -5.02 1.99
CA SER A 408 0.12 -4.89 1.44
C SER A 408 -0.92 -5.80 2.11
N PHE A 409 -0.48 -6.74 2.96
CA PHE A 409 -1.31 -7.80 3.55
C PHE A 409 -2.24 -7.26 4.64
N ASN A 410 -3.55 -7.36 4.41
CA ASN A 410 -4.57 -7.15 5.45
C ASN A 410 -4.82 -8.45 6.24
N LEU A 411 -5.33 -8.32 7.47
CA LEU A 411 -5.76 -9.49 8.26
C LEU A 411 -7.18 -9.93 7.88
N ASP A 412 -7.35 -10.37 6.64
CA ASP A 412 -8.61 -10.85 6.11
C ASP A 412 -8.43 -12.06 5.17
N TYR A 413 -9.55 -12.70 4.85
CA TYR A 413 -9.56 -13.88 3.98
C TYR A 413 -9.09 -13.54 2.56
N ARG A 414 -9.37 -12.34 2.06
CA ARG A 414 -8.99 -11.91 0.72
C ARG A 414 -7.48 -11.84 0.57
N SER A 415 -6.77 -11.22 1.51
CA SER A 415 -5.30 -11.17 1.52
C SER A 415 -4.69 -12.56 1.72
N ALA A 416 -5.29 -13.37 2.60
CA ALA A 416 -4.79 -14.71 2.86
C ALA A 416 -4.94 -15.65 1.64
N MET A 417 -6.09 -15.65 0.95
CA MET A 417 -6.47 -16.72 0.00
C MET A 417 -6.74 -16.25 -1.44
N LEU A 418 -7.07 -14.98 -1.66
CA LEU A 418 -7.51 -14.52 -2.97
C LEU A 418 -6.48 -13.64 -3.67
N ASN A 419 -6.08 -12.55 -3.04
CA ASN A 419 -5.14 -11.62 -3.63
C ASN A 419 -3.70 -12.08 -3.46
N THR A 420 -2.83 -11.62 -4.36
CA THR A 420 -1.39 -11.71 -4.09
C THR A 420 -0.96 -10.50 -3.30
N GLU A 421 -0.09 -10.72 -2.32
CA GLU A 421 0.39 -9.72 -1.38
C GLU A 421 1.93 -9.74 -1.29
N SER A 422 2.49 -8.73 -0.65
CA SER A 422 3.90 -8.66 -0.30
C SER A 422 4.07 -8.10 1.11
N ILE A 423 5.09 -8.58 1.82
CA ILE A 423 5.41 -8.17 3.19
C ILE A 423 6.92 -8.20 3.40
N VAL A 424 7.43 -7.29 4.24
CA VAL A 424 8.79 -7.36 4.76
C VAL A 424 8.72 -7.57 6.26
N PHE A 425 9.44 -8.55 6.76
CA PHE A 425 9.81 -8.66 8.17
C PHE A 425 11.16 -8.01 8.37
N PHE A 426 11.25 -7.08 9.31
CA PHE A 426 12.49 -6.37 9.59
C PHE A 426 12.75 -6.37 11.09
N LYS A 427 13.93 -6.85 11.49
CA LYS A 427 14.34 -6.96 12.90
C LYS A 427 15.21 -5.78 13.29
N ASN A 428 14.63 -4.85 13.98
CA ASN A 428 15.34 -3.71 14.56
C ASN A 428 14.48 -3.04 15.63
N LYS A 429 15.02 -2.96 16.86
CA LYS A 429 14.30 -2.39 18.00
C LYS A 429 14.00 -0.90 17.81
N GLU A 430 14.95 -0.12 17.32
CA GLU A 430 14.78 1.32 17.16
C GLU A 430 13.66 1.64 16.16
N LEU A 431 13.63 0.93 15.02
CA LEU A 431 12.59 1.08 14.01
C LEU A 431 11.21 0.64 14.55
N ALA A 432 11.18 -0.45 15.32
CA ALA A 432 9.96 -0.90 16.00
C ALA A 432 9.45 0.12 17.01
N ASP A 433 10.35 0.72 17.82
CA ASP A 433 10.00 1.78 18.77
C ASP A 433 9.47 3.05 18.06
N GLN A 434 10.06 3.43 16.91
CA GLN A 434 9.57 4.56 16.10
C GLN A 434 8.15 4.28 15.59
N LEU A 435 7.91 3.10 15.02
CA LEU A 435 6.59 2.71 14.51
C LEU A 435 5.56 2.59 15.64
N HIS A 436 5.98 2.10 16.81
CA HIS A 436 5.14 2.02 18.01
C HIS A 436 4.67 3.41 18.44
N LYS A 437 5.56 4.40 18.49
CA LYS A 437 5.19 5.79 18.85
C LYS A 437 4.15 6.38 17.88
N ILE A 438 4.29 6.11 16.58
CA ILE A 438 3.30 6.53 15.57
C ILE A 438 1.95 5.87 15.86
N THR A 439 1.95 4.55 16.09
CA THR A 439 0.73 3.78 16.36
C THR A 439 0.05 4.23 17.66
N GLU A 440 0.80 4.44 18.74
CA GLU A 440 0.27 4.93 20.03
C GLU A 440 -0.37 6.32 19.87
N SER A 441 0.25 7.22 19.12
CA SER A 441 -0.35 8.53 18.82
C SER A 441 -1.67 8.39 18.05
N GLN A 442 -1.76 7.47 17.09
CA GLN A 442 -3.00 7.21 16.37
C GLN A 442 -4.06 6.58 17.27
N MET A 443 -3.68 5.67 18.18
CA MET A 443 -4.59 5.04 19.15
C MET A 443 -5.12 6.05 20.19
N GLN A 444 -4.32 7.03 20.59
CA GLN A 444 -4.77 8.10 21.51
C GLN A 444 -5.89 8.95 20.90
N ASP A 445 -5.86 9.15 19.59
CA ASP A 445 -6.87 9.89 18.84
C ASP A 445 -8.05 8.98 18.37
N SER A 446 -8.09 7.70 18.78
CA SER A 446 -9.05 6.69 18.31
C SER A 446 -10.07 6.29 19.35
N TYR A 447 -11.19 5.73 18.90
CA TYR A 447 -12.19 5.15 19.79
C TYR A 447 -11.68 3.84 20.38
N LYS A 448 -11.50 3.79 21.70
CA LYS A 448 -11.21 2.55 22.42
C LYS A 448 -12.49 1.76 22.63
N ILE A 449 -12.48 0.48 22.36
CA ILE A 449 -13.59 -0.42 22.69
C ILE A 449 -13.43 -0.88 24.13
N VAL A 450 -14.44 -0.58 24.96
CA VAL A 450 -14.47 -0.96 26.37
C VAL A 450 -15.71 -1.83 26.62
N CYS A 451 -15.49 -3.00 27.22
CA CYS A 451 -16.55 -3.97 27.46
C CYS A 451 -16.72 -4.22 28.97
N ASP A 452 -17.96 -4.30 29.43
CA ASP A 452 -18.32 -4.78 30.75
C ASP A 452 -18.36 -6.31 30.72
N THR A 453 -17.50 -6.97 31.50
CA THR A 453 -17.39 -8.43 31.54
C THR A 453 -18.64 -9.11 32.14
N ASN A 454 -19.39 -8.42 33.01
CA ASN A 454 -20.60 -8.97 33.62
C ASN A 454 -21.80 -8.96 32.67
N THR A 455 -21.97 -7.84 31.94
CA THR A 455 -23.09 -7.67 31.00
C THR A 455 -22.76 -8.07 29.59
N GLN A 456 -21.50 -8.33 29.26
CA GLN A 456 -20.98 -8.61 27.90
C GLN A 456 -21.28 -7.49 26.90
N LYS A 457 -21.57 -6.27 27.37
CA LYS A 457 -21.87 -5.11 26.53
C LYS A 457 -20.62 -4.26 26.34
N CYS A 458 -20.38 -3.89 25.09
CA CYS A 458 -19.27 -3.04 24.71
C CYS A 458 -19.75 -1.66 24.24
N HIS A 459 -18.93 -0.65 24.45
CA HIS A 459 -19.16 0.71 24.01
C HIS A 459 -17.83 1.33 23.55
N TRP A 460 -17.90 2.46 22.88
CA TRP A 460 -16.73 3.22 22.43
C TRP A 460 -16.41 4.31 23.44
N GLU A 461 -15.14 4.50 23.72
CA GLU A 461 -14.63 5.63 24.50
C GLU A 461 -13.62 6.42 23.68
N LEU A 462 -13.79 7.75 23.65
CA LEU A 462 -12.82 8.69 23.10
C LEU A 462 -12.35 9.61 24.22
N LYS A 463 -11.06 9.66 24.42
CA LYS A 463 -10.45 10.60 25.36
C LYS A 463 -10.01 11.86 24.62
N ASP A 464 -10.52 13.01 25.05
CA ASP A 464 -10.13 14.32 24.56
C ASP A 464 -9.75 15.26 25.73
N GLU A 465 -9.50 16.54 25.41
CA GLU A 465 -9.17 17.57 26.39
C GLU A 465 -10.26 17.80 27.45
N ASN A 466 -11.52 17.43 27.13
CA ASN A 466 -12.70 17.61 28.01
C ASN A 466 -13.02 16.36 28.84
N GLY A 467 -12.24 15.29 28.68
CA GLY A 467 -12.40 14.04 29.42
C GLY A 467 -12.70 12.83 28.53
N VAL A 468 -13.46 11.85 29.06
CA VAL A 468 -13.78 10.62 28.34
C VAL A 468 -15.25 10.70 27.85
N GLN A 469 -15.43 10.71 26.55
CA GLN A 469 -16.73 10.61 25.91
C GLN A 469 -17.08 9.15 25.67
N LYS A 470 -18.33 8.73 25.97
CA LYS A 470 -18.83 7.36 25.80
C LYS A 470 -19.94 7.33 24.76
N PHE A 471 -19.89 6.32 23.89
CA PHE A 471 -20.87 6.13 22.82
C PHE A 471 -21.42 4.70 22.87
N SER A 472 -22.73 4.55 22.91
CA SER A 472 -23.41 3.24 22.89
C SER A 472 -23.70 2.72 21.48
N VAL A 473 -23.49 3.55 20.46
CA VAL A 473 -23.59 3.21 19.03
C VAL A 473 -22.35 3.69 18.30
N SER A 474 -22.06 3.11 17.12
CA SER A 474 -20.88 3.51 16.31
C SER A 474 -20.82 5.02 16.13
N PRO A 475 -19.76 5.68 16.62
CA PRO A 475 -19.67 7.15 16.60
C PRO A 475 -19.63 7.72 15.19
N ASN A 476 -20.06 8.97 15.02
CA ASN A 476 -20.04 9.72 13.75
C ASN A 476 -20.74 9.00 12.58
N THR A 477 -21.75 8.17 12.85
CA THR A 477 -22.48 7.42 11.83
C THR A 477 -23.94 7.83 11.76
N SER A 478 -24.49 7.92 10.55
CA SER A 478 -25.92 8.10 10.33
C SER A 478 -26.72 6.80 10.57
N VAL A 479 -28.02 6.93 10.82
CA VAL A 479 -28.92 5.77 10.91
C VAL A 479 -28.88 4.94 9.62
N TRP A 480 -28.81 5.61 8.45
CA TRP A 480 -28.73 4.97 7.14
C TRP A 480 -27.44 4.17 6.94
N LEU A 481 -26.31 4.68 7.42
CA LEU A 481 -25.04 3.98 7.33
C LEU A 481 -25.05 2.69 8.18
N ARG A 482 -25.62 2.77 9.40
CA ARG A 482 -25.80 1.60 10.27
C ARG A 482 -26.76 0.57 9.66
N PHE A 483 -27.84 1.03 9.02
CA PHE A 483 -28.76 0.15 8.30
C PHE A 483 -28.07 -0.52 7.11
N TYR A 484 -27.35 0.24 6.28
CA TYR A 484 -26.60 -0.31 5.15
C TYR A 484 -25.54 -1.33 5.58
N LYS A 485 -24.82 -1.05 6.68
CA LYS A 485 -23.89 -2.00 7.29
C LYS A 485 -24.58 -3.34 7.62
N THR A 486 -25.80 -3.29 8.15
CA THR A 486 -26.55 -4.51 8.49
C THR A 486 -26.92 -5.31 7.25
N LEU A 487 -27.33 -4.65 6.16
CA LEU A 487 -27.56 -5.32 4.87
C LEU A 487 -26.27 -5.90 4.28
N ALA A 488 -25.13 -5.23 4.46
CA ALA A 488 -23.84 -5.67 3.93
C ALA A 488 -23.34 -7.00 4.52
N LYS A 489 -23.88 -7.45 5.67
CA LYS A 489 -23.62 -8.79 6.25
C LYS A 489 -24.08 -9.95 5.36
N ILE A 490 -24.93 -9.69 4.36
CA ILE A 490 -25.35 -10.72 3.39
C ILE A 490 -24.17 -11.18 2.51
N MET A 491 -23.18 -10.32 2.30
CA MET A 491 -21.98 -10.69 1.55
C MET A 491 -21.18 -11.76 2.32
N PRO A 492 -20.82 -12.89 1.70
CA PRO A 492 -20.06 -13.93 2.38
C PRO A 492 -18.67 -13.42 2.84
N GLU A 493 -18.29 -13.73 4.08
CA GLU A 493 -16.99 -13.36 4.66
C GLU A 493 -15.79 -13.82 3.81
N LYS A 494 -15.92 -14.99 3.15
CA LYS A 494 -14.88 -15.52 2.26
C LYS A 494 -14.62 -14.71 0.97
N LEU A 495 -15.40 -13.67 0.73
CA LEU A 495 -15.18 -12.75 -0.41
C LEU A 495 -14.49 -11.45 0.01
N LEU A 496 -14.31 -11.26 1.32
CA LEU A 496 -13.76 -10.06 1.94
C LEU A 496 -12.31 -10.25 2.30
#